data_9950ed6e2d2a30230b776b68667f1253
#
_entry.id   9950ed6e2d2a30230b776b68667f1253
#
_cell.length_a   1.000
_cell.length_b   1.000
_cell.length_c   1.000
_cell.angle_alpha   90.00
_cell.angle_beta   90.00
_cell.angle_gamma   90.00
#
_symmetry.space_group_name_H-M   'P 1'
#
loop_
_entity.id
_entity.type
_entity.pdbx_description
1 polymer ?
#
loop_
_entity_poly.entity_id
_entity_poly.type
_entity_poly.pdbx_seq_one_letter_code
_entity_poly.pdbx_strand_id
1 'polypeptide(L)'
;MKVFRIALLIVLFLLGTACIVWSFRTSKNSDGPAASEADSSVPTEKKLDSGMLLTDTSPLGELSVLSDGKTLAAGNARGEVKFIRPGEPVRTVSVSQVSISAPVAEFDGVCYVGDESGTFAAFTPDKGVLWTFRAGNQITGGTVRDSDGLVWFGSHDHSLYALDASGKLVHEVECNGQINGSPVFDGSFVYLGSCDGKLRKIDIHTGEVVRELDFESYIPETPVLSGGVLYILTHGGELAAVRADDFEALYRVKTDDTFFTSPFVTDSFLFLTDSNGKIHVHKRADGAYLADLPGDELLNPICAGSDIGVYTISRRGVLILSEAGSWKGRVIAEFPSDFKSGVIEAGDILAVPDEYGNVFWAKH
;
A
#
# COMPACT_ATOMS: atom_id res chain seq x y z
N MET A 1 18.01 44.46 27.29
CA MET A 1 18.71 43.44 26.52
C MET A 1 18.16 42.07 26.88
N LYS A 2 17.09 41.65 26.26
CA LYS A 2 16.52 40.29 26.25
C LYS A 2 15.34 40.29 25.30
N VAL A 3 15.63 40.44 24.00
CA VAL A 3 14.65 40.17 22.90
C VAL A 3 15.57 39.79 21.75
N PHE A 4 15.65 38.50 21.44
CA PHE A 4 16.07 37.88 20.17
C PHE A 4 16.39 36.40 20.41
N ARG A 5 15.33 35.58 20.51
CA ARG A 5 15.42 34.12 20.35
C ARG A 5 14.04 33.48 20.29
N ILE A 6 13.16 33.96 19.44
CA ILE A 6 11.94 33.24 19.01
C ILE A 6 11.65 33.71 17.58
N ALA A 7 12.40 33.22 16.62
CA ALA A 7 12.08 33.35 15.18
C ALA A 7 12.96 32.42 14.35
N LEU A 8 12.95 31.11 14.64
CA LEU A 8 13.54 30.11 13.74
C LEU A 8 12.94 28.72 13.99
N LEU A 9 11.64 28.60 14.01
CA LEU A 9 10.95 27.30 14.18
C LEU A 9 9.64 27.19 13.39
N ILE A 10 9.42 28.03 12.39
CA ILE A 10 8.21 27.98 11.53
C ILE A 10 8.61 28.13 10.05
N VAL A 11 9.54 27.35 9.55
CA VAL A 11 9.81 27.22 8.08
C VAL A 11 10.31 25.81 7.73
N LEU A 12 9.81 24.75 8.31
CA LEU A 12 10.18 23.38 7.92
C LEU A 12 8.99 22.43 7.85
N PHE A 13 7.83 22.94 7.42
CA PHE A 13 6.63 22.10 7.22
C PHE A 13 5.97 22.27 5.85
N LEU A 14 6.74 22.63 4.83
CA LEU A 14 6.21 22.78 3.46
C LEU A 14 7.18 22.23 2.41
N LEU A 15 7.56 20.97 2.51
CA LEU A 15 8.12 20.18 1.39
C LEU A 15 8.12 18.71 1.82
N GLY A 16 7.04 18.02 1.59
CA GLY A 16 6.92 16.57 1.74
C GLY A 16 7.54 15.84 0.56
N THR A 17 8.84 15.88 0.41
CA THR A 17 9.69 14.93 -0.32
C THR A 17 11.12 15.18 0.11
N ALA A 18 11.50 14.68 1.28
CA ALA A 18 12.88 14.75 1.72
C ALA A 18 13.64 13.52 1.26
N CYS A 19 14.33 13.62 0.14
CA CYS A 19 15.51 12.83 -0.12
C CYS A 19 16.54 13.14 0.97
N ILE A 20 16.75 12.23 1.91
CA ILE A 20 17.83 12.31 2.88
C ILE A 20 19.11 11.87 2.16
N VAL A 21 19.89 12.84 1.71
CA VAL A 21 21.26 12.60 1.29
C VAL A 21 22.13 12.51 2.54
N TRP A 22 22.56 11.31 2.90
CA TRP A 22 23.58 11.10 3.92
C TRP A 22 24.96 11.33 3.32
N SER A 23 25.60 12.39 3.75
CA SER A 23 27.04 12.62 3.47
C SER A 23 27.89 11.79 4.42
N PHE A 24 28.58 10.79 3.90
CA PHE A 24 29.59 10.04 4.63
C PHE A 24 30.82 10.90 4.92
N ARG A 25 31.09 11.09 6.19
CA ARG A 25 32.37 11.61 6.66
C ARG A 25 33.23 10.43 7.09
N THR A 26 34.31 10.17 6.36
CA THR A 26 35.26 9.11 6.67
C THR A 26 35.99 9.43 7.96
N SER A 27 35.92 8.55 8.95
CA SER A 27 36.83 8.45 10.08
C SER A 27 37.55 7.10 10.02
N LYS A 28 38.87 7.16 10.05
CA LYS A 28 39.75 5.98 10.03
C LYS A 28 39.96 5.42 11.43
N ASN A 29 40.00 4.10 11.49
CA ASN A 29 40.63 3.18 12.45
C ASN A 29 40.20 3.16 13.91
N SER A 30 39.63 2.05 14.33
CA SER A 30 40.12 1.28 15.49
C SER A 30 39.64 -0.18 15.39
N ASP A 31 40.57 -1.11 15.54
CA ASP A 31 40.37 -2.56 15.54
C ASP A 31 39.46 -2.98 16.70
N GLY A 32 38.35 -3.63 16.42
CA GLY A 32 37.51 -4.36 17.36
C GLY A 32 37.28 -5.80 16.85
N PRO A 33 37.04 -6.78 17.72
CA PRO A 33 37.07 -8.18 17.35
C PRO A 33 35.95 -8.54 16.36
N ALA A 34 36.29 -9.47 15.46
CA ALA A 34 35.42 -10.00 14.42
C ALA A 34 34.04 -10.40 14.97
N ALA A 35 33.00 -9.79 14.40
CA ALA A 35 31.63 -10.27 14.57
C ALA A 35 31.55 -11.67 13.93
N SER A 36 31.02 -12.63 14.70
CA SER A 36 30.72 -13.97 14.24
C SER A 36 29.79 -13.89 13.03
N GLU A 37 30.17 -14.56 11.95
CA GLU A 37 29.32 -14.80 10.79
C GLU A 37 27.97 -15.37 11.27
N ALA A 38 26.90 -14.61 11.09
CA ALA A 38 25.57 -15.14 11.25
C ALA A 38 25.37 -16.22 10.17
N ASP A 39 25.00 -17.41 10.62
CA ASP A 39 24.74 -18.59 9.81
C ASP A 39 23.67 -18.28 8.75
N SER A 40 24.08 -17.99 7.52
CA SER A 40 23.24 -17.70 6.35
C SER A 40 22.77 -18.98 5.65
N SER A 41 22.49 -20.06 6.36
CA SER A 41 22.02 -21.30 5.78
C SER A 41 20.49 -21.35 5.63
N VAL A 42 19.92 -20.55 4.72
CA VAL A 42 18.62 -20.85 4.14
C VAL A 42 18.86 -21.92 3.06
N PRO A 43 18.21 -23.11 3.12
CA PRO A 43 18.42 -24.15 2.13
C PRO A 43 17.98 -23.67 0.74
N THR A 44 18.88 -23.70 -0.22
CA THR A 44 18.60 -23.40 -1.64
C THR A 44 18.00 -24.65 -2.28
N GLU A 45 16.67 -24.79 -2.25
CA GLU A 45 15.96 -25.73 -3.11
C GLU A 45 15.50 -25.03 -4.40
N LYS A 46 15.21 -25.82 -5.44
CA LYS A 46 14.88 -25.51 -6.82
C LYS A 46 14.27 -24.09 -7.00
N LYS A 47 15.04 -23.17 -7.57
CA LYS A 47 14.54 -21.83 -7.98
C LYS A 47 13.36 -21.99 -8.92
N LEU A 48 12.32 -21.19 -8.73
CA LEU A 48 11.16 -21.13 -9.64
C LEU A 48 11.55 -20.50 -10.98
N ASP A 49 10.77 -20.78 -12.02
CA ASP A 49 10.86 -20.02 -13.27
C ASP A 49 10.58 -18.54 -12.96
N SER A 50 11.49 -17.69 -13.38
CA SER A 50 11.44 -16.27 -13.10
C SER A 50 11.98 -15.45 -14.27
N GLY A 51 11.61 -14.20 -14.37
CA GLY A 51 12.02 -13.32 -15.45
C GLY A 51 11.59 -11.88 -15.25
N MET A 52 11.51 -11.15 -16.34
CA MET A 52 11.09 -9.74 -16.36
C MET A 52 9.93 -9.57 -17.34
N LEU A 53 8.84 -8.93 -16.90
CA LEU A 53 7.64 -8.67 -17.70
C LEU A 53 7.68 -7.31 -18.39
N LEU A 54 8.27 -6.31 -17.74
CA LEU A 54 8.34 -4.95 -18.22
C LEU A 54 9.73 -4.38 -17.96
N THR A 55 10.26 -3.66 -18.96
CA THR A 55 11.35 -2.70 -18.79
C THR A 55 10.80 -1.33 -19.14
N ASP A 56 10.72 -0.44 -18.16
CA ASP A 56 10.40 0.97 -18.38
C ASP A 56 11.57 1.84 -17.90
N THR A 57 11.59 3.09 -18.31
CA THR A 57 12.59 4.09 -17.90
C THR A 57 12.00 5.09 -16.90
N SER A 58 10.83 4.80 -16.35
CA SER A 58 10.11 5.66 -15.43
C SER A 58 9.62 4.84 -14.25
N PRO A 59 9.94 5.24 -13.00
CA PRO A 59 9.45 4.56 -11.81
C PRO A 59 7.94 4.35 -11.87
N LEU A 60 7.50 3.16 -11.47
CA LEU A 60 6.08 2.83 -11.37
C LEU A 60 5.53 3.28 -10.02
N GLY A 61 4.26 3.61 -10.00
CA GLY A 61 3.44 3.69 -8.79
C GLY A 61 3.07 2.31 -8.26
N GLU A 62 2.03 2.24 -7.46
CA GLU A 62 1.57 0.98 -6.91
C GLU A 62 1.04 0.04 -7.99
N LEU A 63 1.50 -1.21 -7.95
CA LEU A 63 1.06 -2.25 -8.88
C LEU A 63 -0.27 -2.82 -8.40
N SER A 64 -1.24 -2.91 -9.31
CA SER A 64 -2.57 -3.46 -9.04
C SER A 64 -2.86 -4.67 -9.92
N VAL A 65 -3.68 -5.60 -9.43
CA VAL A 65 -4.26 -6.69 -10.23
C VAL A 65 -5.67 -6.28 -10.63
N LEU A 66 -5.96 -6.31 -11.93
CA LEU A 66 -7.29 -5.96 -12.44
C LEU A 66 -8.30 -7.09 -12.22
N SER A 67 -9.56 -6.83 -12.52
CA SER A 67 -10.71 -7.71 -12.27
C SER A 67 -10.61 -9.11 -12.90
N ASP A 68 -9.79 -9.27 -13.95
CA ASP A 68 -9.52 -10.58 -14.56
C ASP A 68 -8.54 -11.48 -13.76
N GLY A 69 -7.97 -10.95 -12.67
CA GLY A 69 -7.03 -11.63 -11.79
C GLY A 69 -5.66 -11.94 -12.40
N LYS A 70 -5.33 -11.40 -13.57
CA LYS A 70 -4.11 -11.71 -14.34
C LYS A 70 -3.42 -10.49 -14.92
N THR A 71 -4.17 -9.46 -15.27
CA THR A 71 -3.61 -8.22 -15.81
C THR A 71 -3.14 -7.34 -14.66
N LEU A 72 -1.87 -6.99 -14.71
CA LEU A 72 -1.27 -6.01 -13.81
C LEU A 72 -1.41 -4.61 -14.42
N ALA A 73 -1.69 -3.62 -13.59
CA ALA A 73 -1.72 -2.21 -13.98
C ALA A 73 -0.93 -1.36 -13.01
N ALA A 74 -0.20 -0.37 -13.52
CA ALA A 74 0.49 0.63 -12.69
C ALA A 74 0.57 1.97 -13.42
N GLY A 75 0.41 3.06 -12.67
CA GLY A 75 0.79 4.38 -13.11
C GLY A 75 2.30 4.56 -13.14
N ASN A 76 2.80 5.62 -13.76
CA ASN A 76 4.21 5.98 -13.71
C ASN A 76 4.42 7.48 -13.50
N ALA A 77 5.68 7.89 -13.31
CA ALA A 77 6.03 9.29 -13.08
C ALA A 77 5.77 10.22 -14.28
N ARG A 78 5.42 9.67 -15.47
CA ARG A 78 5.05 10.44 -16.67
C ARG A 78 3.54 10.60 -16.85
N GLY A 79 2.72 10.11 -15.90
CA GLY A 79 1.26 10.15 -16.01
C GLY A 79 0.67 9.12 -16.97
N GLU A 80 1.43 8.07 -17.27
CA GLU A 80 0.99 6.95 -18.09
C GLU A 80 0.56 5.78 -17.20
N VAL A 81 -0.44 5.01 -17.61
CA VAL A 81 -0.79 3.73 -17.03
C VAL A 81 -0.32 2.60 -17.96
N LYS A 82 0.43 1.66 -17.40
CA LYS A 82 0.92 0.45 -18.06
C LYS A 82 0.00 -0.72 -17.71
N PHE A 83 -0.42 -1.47 -18.72
CA PHE A 83 -1.13 -2.74 -18.58
C PHE A 83 -0.18 -3.86 -18.99
N ILE A 84 0.08 -4.77 -18.06
CA ILE A 84 1.12 -5.79 -18.18
C ILE A 84 0.45 -7.15 -18.00
N ARG A 85 0.61 -8.03 -19.00
CA ARG A 85 0.13 -9.40 -18.96
C ARG A 85 1.24 -10.33 -19.45
N PRO A 86 1.53 -11.44 -18.76
CA PRO A 86 2.54 -12.38 -19.20
C PRO A 86 2.29 -12.87 -20.63
N GLY A 87 3.30 -12.78 -21.50
CA GLY A 87 3.22 -13.24 -22.89
C GLY A 87 2.51 -12.28 -23.86
N GLU A 88 2.03 -11.14 -23.42
CA GLU A 88 1.39 -10.13 -24.28
C GLU A 88 2.22 -8.83 -24.34
N PRO A 89 2.11 -8.04 -25.43
CA PRO A 89 2.72 -6.72 -25.48
C PRO A 89 2.13 -5.79 -24.42
N VAL A 90 2.98 -5.02 -23.75
CA VAL A 90 2.56 -4.01 -22.79
C VAL A 90 1.74 -2.91 -23.49
N ARG A 91 0.57 -2.62 -22.97
CA ARG A 91 -0.25 -1.49 -23.42
C ARG A 91 0.02 -0.28 -22.52
N THR A 92 0.02 0.89 -23.11
CA THR A 92 0.25 2.16 -22.41
C THR A 92 -0.86 3.14 -22.75
N VAL A 93 -1.40 3.80 -21.73
CA VAL A 93 -2.41 4.87 -21.89
C VAL A 93 -1.90 6.10 -21.15
N SER A 94 -1.83 7.23 -21.84
CA SER A 94 -1.56 8.54 -21.23
C SER A 94 -2.83 9.03 -20.55
N VAL A 95 -2.79 9.20 -19.24
CA VAL A 95 -3.95 9.55 -18.40
C VAL A 95 -3.78 10.94 -17.78
N SER A 96 -2.56 11.30 -17.41
CA SER A 96 -2.21 12.55 -16.74
C SER A 96 -0.96 13.18 -17.36
N GLN A 97 -0.58 14.38 -16.90
CA GLN A 97 0.68 15.06 -17.23
C GLN A 97 1.67 15.04 -16.06
N VAL A 98 1.26 14.45 -14.93
CA VAL A 98 2.06 14.33 -13.71
C VAL A 98 2.08 12.89 -13.22
N SER A 99 2.91 12.61 -12.23
CA SER A 99 3.09 11.29 -11.64
C SER A 99 1.76 10.70 -11.16
N ILE A 100 1.58 9.41 -11.43
CA ILE A 100 0.51 8.56 -10.92
C ILE A 100 1.15 7.54 -9.98
N SER A 101 1.01 7.77 -8.66
CA SER A 101 1.46 6.86 -7.61
C SER A 101 0.35 5.95 -7.09
N ALA A 102 -0.91 6.39 -7.22
CA ALA A 102 -2.08 5.65 -6.78
C ALA A 102 -2.27 4.31 -7.52
N PRO A 103 -2.81 3.28 -6.84
CA PRO A 103 -3.18 2.04 -7.50
C PRO A 103 -4.33 2.24 -8.50
N VAL A 104 -4.29 1.50 -9.60
CA VAL A 104 -5.34 1.52 -10.63
C VAL A 104 -6.46 0.58 -10.23
N ALA A 105 -7.70 1.08 -10.14
CA ALA A 105 -8.89 0.25 -9.97
C ALA A 105 -9.59 0.03 -11.32
N GLU A 106 -10.24 -1.12 -11.50
CA GLU A 106 -11.02 -1.42 -12.69
C GLU A 106 -12.38 -2.00 -12.31
N PHE A 107 -13.46 -1.43 -12.87
CA PHE A 107 -14.84 -1.88 -12.69
C PHE A 107 -15.55 -1.87 -14.04
N ASP A 108 -16.04 -3.04 -14.47
CA ASP A 108 -16.76 -3.23 -15.74
C ASP A 108 -16.04 -2.69 -16.98
N GLY A 109 -14.70 -2.83 -17.02
CA GLY A 109 -13.86 -2.40 -18.13
C GLY A 109 -13.49 -0.90 -18.13
N VAL A 110 -13.90 -0.15 -17.11
CA VAL A 110 -13.48 1.24 -16.89
C VAL A 110 -12.43 1.27 -15.78
N CYS A 111 -11.30 1.86 -16.06
CA CYS A 111 -10.21 2.07 -15.11
C CYS A 111 -10.32 3.45 -14.46
N TYR A 112 -9.92 3.52 -13.19
CA TYR A 112 -9.95 4.72 -12.36
C TYR A 112 -8.61 4.89 -11.68
N VAL A 113 -8.11 6.14 -11.63
CA VAL A 113 -6.85 6.45 -10.95
C VAL A 113 -6.77 7.92 -10.57
N GLY A 114 -6.14 8.21 -9.43
CA GLY A 114 -5.76 9.55 -9.01
C GLY A 114 -4.30 9.87 -9.36
N ASP A 115 -3.98 11.16 -9.49
CA ASP A 115 -2.62 11.63 -9.70
C ASP A 115 -2.12 12.56 -8.58
N GLU A 116 -0.82 12.86 -8.59
CA GLU A 116 -0.18 13.71 -7.59
C GLU A 116 -0.58 15.20 -7.69
N SER A 117 -1.30 15.60 -8.73
CA SER A 117 -1.87 16.95 -8.82
C SER A 117 -3.28 17.06 -8.24
N GLY A 118 -3.95 15.93 -7.95
CA GLY A 118 -5.34 15.85 -7.52
C GLY A 118 -6.33 15.67 -8.65
N THR A 119 -5.87 15.28 -9.85
CA THR A 119 -6.78 14.87 -10.92
C THR A 119 -7.16 13.40 -10.71
N PHE A 120 -8.45 13.12 -10.64
CA PHE A 120 -9.01 11.78 -10.69
C PHE A 120 -9.56 11.52 -12.09
N ALA A 121 -9.17 10.42 -12.71
CA ALA A 121 -9.52 10.10 -14.09
C ALA A 121 -10.22 8.74 -14.20
N ALA A 122 -11.29 8.71 -15.03
CA ALA A 122 -11.82 7.47 -15.58
C ALA A 122 -11.35 7.32 -17.02
N PHE A 123 -10.90 6.14 -17.38
CA PHE A 123 -10.35 5.85 -18.70
C PHE A 123 -10.55 4.40 -19.10
N THR A 124 -10.36 4.09 -20.36
CA THR A 124 -10.28 2.69 -20.83
C THR A 124 -9.00 2.49 -21.62
N PRO A 125 -8.46 1.26 -21.67
CA PRO A 125 -7.30 0.97 -22.50
C PRO A 125 -7.50 1.32 -23.98
N ASP A 126 -8.73 1.23 -24.50
CA ASP A 126 -9.02 1.44 -25.92
C ASP A 126 -9.34 2.88 -26.29
N LYS A 127 -10.02 3.63 -25.42
CA LYS A 127 -10.53 4.99 -25.73
C LYS A 127 -9.71 6.10 -25.05
N GLY A 128 -8.81 5.75 -24.12
CA GLY A 128 -8.12 6.74 -23.29
C GLY A 128 -9.04 7.33 -22.23
N VAL A 129 -8.77 8.56 -21.82
CA VAL A 129 -9.53 9.28 -20.77
C VAL A 129 -10.96 9.55 -21.24
N LEU A 130 -11.92 9.16 -20.41
CA LEU A 130 -13.35 9.38 -20.62
C LEU A 130 -13.80 10.69 -19.98
N TRP A 131 -13.39 10.91 -18.74
CA TRP A 131 -13.63 12.12 -17.97
C TRP A 131 -12.59 12.29 -16.85
N THR A 132 -12.51 13.50 -16.31
CA THR A 132 -11.68 13.81 -15.15
C THR A 132 -12.46 14.62 -14.14
N PHE A 133 -12.09 14.47 -12.86
CA PHE A 133 -12.54 15.28 -11.74
C PHE A 133 -11.32 15.93 -11.08
N ARG A 134 -11.49 17.09 -10.44
CA ARG A 134 -10.40 17.80 -9.78
C ARG A 134 -10.66 17.91 -8.28
N ALA A 135 -9.86 17.23 -7.49
CA ALA A 135 -9.74 17.40 -6.04
C ALA A 135 -8.77 18.55 -5.72
N GLY A 136 -8.77 19.01 -4.48
CA GLY A 136 -7.94 20.15 -4.05
C GLY A 136 -6.45 19.81 -3.86
N ASN A 137 -6.09 18.51 -3.72
CA ASN A 137 -4.72 18.05 -3.51
C ASN A 137 -4.53 16.64 -4.08
N GLN A 138 -3.32 16.10 -3.99
CA GLN A 138 -2.94 14.79 -4.53
C GLN A 138 -3.86 13.64 -4.05
N ILE A 139 -3.99 12.63 -4.91
CA ILE A 139 -4.75 11.40 -4.67
C ILE A 139 -3.76 10.25 -4.75
N THR A 140 -3.47 9.62 -3.61
CA THR A 140 -2.48 8.53 -3.50
C THR A 140 -3.12 7.17 -3.21
N GLY A 141 -4.31 7.17 -2.62
CA GLY A 141 -5.09 5.97 -2.35
C GLY A 141 -5.83 5.43 -3.58
N GLY A 142 -6.22 4.18 -3.49
CA GLY A 142 -7.05 3.53 -4.51
C GLY A 142 -8.52 3.91 -4.42
N THR A 143 -9.31 3.26 -5.24
CA THR A 143 -10.73 3.54 -5.46
C THR A 143 -11.55 2.29 -5.20
N VAL A 144 -12.71 2.45 -4.56
CA VAL A 144 -13.74 1.41 -4.50
C VAL A 144 -15.00 1.87 -5.24
N ARG A 145 -15.79 0.91 -5.71
CA ARG A 145 -17.13 1.17 -6.26
C ARG A 145 -18.17 0.55 -5.35
N ASP A 146 -19.18 1.34 -4.99
CA ASP A 146 -20.29 0.87 -4.19
C ASP A 146 -21.38 0.17 -5.03
N SER A 147 -22.46 -0.30 -4.34
CA SER A 147 -23.59 -0.97 -4.99
C SER A 147 -24.45 -0.04 -5.86
N ASP A 148 -24.40 1.26 -5.64
CA ASP A 148 -25.13 2.27 -6.43
C ASP A 148 -24.31 2.69 -7.67
N GLY A 149 -23.09 2.18 -7.80
CA GLY A 149 -22.18 2.44 -8.91
C GLY A 149 -21.35 3.71 -8.74
N LEU A 150 -21.37 4.33 -7.56
CA LEU A 150 -20.51 5.47 -7.26
C LEU A 150 -19.08 5.00 -6.99
N VAL A 151 -18.12 5.77 -7.48
CA VAL A 151 -16.69 5.54 -7.25
C VAL A 151 -16.19 6.45 -6.14
N TRP A 152 -15.60 5.86 -5.09
CA TRP A 152 -15.15 6.54 -3.89
C TRP A 152 -13.63 6.57 -3.83
N PHE A 153 -13.03 7.72 -3.53
CA PHE A 153 -11.59 7.90 -3.35
C PHE A 153 -11.28 9.04 -2.38
N GLY A 154 -10.17 8.93 -1.67
CA GLY A 154 -9.68 9.95 -0.75
C GLY A 154 -8.65 10.87 -1.40
N SER A 155 -8.51 12.08 -0.85
CA SER A 155 -7.50 13.05 -1.27
C SER A 155 -6.78 13.67 -0.05
N HIS A 156 -5.58 14.16 -0.29
CA HIS A 156 -4.81 14.92 0.70
C HIS A 156 -5.39 16.31 1.01
N ASP A 157 -6.45 16.73 0.31
CA ASP A 157 -7.23 17.93 0.66
C ASP A 157 -8.20 17.71 1.83
N HIS A 158 -8.14 16.54 2.45
CA HIS A 158 -8.93 16.10 3.59
C HIS A 158 -10.37 15.66 3.24
N SER A 159 -10.69 15.47 1.97
CA SER A 159 -12.02 15.03 1.52
C SER A 159 -12.02 13.62 0.95
N LEU A 160 -13.07 12.87 1.28
CA LEU A 160 -13.48 11.66 0.58
C LEU A 160 -14.57 12.02 -0.41
N TYR A 161 -14.38 11.68 -1.66
CA TYR A 161 -15.27 11.97 -2.78
C TYR A 161 -16.00 10.75 -3.27
N ALA A 162 -17.26 10.90 -3.68
CA ALA A 162 -18.03 9.90 -4.41
C ALA A 162 -18.56 10.49 -5.71
N LEU A 163 -18.19 9.91 -6.84
CA LEU A 163 -18.60 10.35 -8.17
C LEU A 163 -19.47 9.32 -8.86
N ASP A 164 -20.43 9.79 -9.68
CA ASP A 164 -21.19 8.92 -10.56
C ASP A 164 -20.39 8.48 -11.82
N ALA A 165 -20.98 7.63 -12.64
CA ALA A 165 -20.35 7.11 -13.85
C ALA A 165 -19.98 8.20 -14.90
N SER A 166 -20.51 9.42 -14.78
CA SER A 166 -20.20 10.56 -15.63
C SER A 166 -19.08 11.45 -15.07
N GLY A 167 -18.59 11.16 -13.84
CA GLY A 167 -17.61 11.97 -13.13
C GLY A 167 -18.21 13.13 -12.36
N LYS A 168 -19.53 13.15 -12.17
CA LYS A 168 -20.20 14.19 -11.39
C LYS A 168 -20.14 13.85 -9.90
N LEU A 169 -19.80 14.85 -9.08
CA LEU A 169 -19.80 14.77 -7.62
C LEU A 169 -21.21 14.49 -7.08
N VAL A 170 -21.33 13.43 -6.29
CA VAL A 170 -22.56 13.04 -5.58
C VAL A 170 -22.41 13.28 -4.09
N HIS A 171 -21.32 12.81 -3.47
CA HIS A 171 -21.02 13.01 -2.06
C HIS A 171 -19.60 13.53 -1.86
N GLU A 172 -19.44 14.34 -0.85
CA GLU A 172 -18.16 14.80 -0.31
C GLU A 172 -18.21 14.71 1.20
N VAL A 173 -17.24 14.00 1.80
CA VAL A 173 -17.14 13.84 3.26
C VAL A 173 -15.84 14.47 3.72
N GLU A 174 -15.94 15.58 4.46
CA GLU A 174 -14.79 16.28 5.00
C GLU A 174 -14.22 15.56 6.23
N CYS A 175 -12.90 15.41 6.27
CA CYS A 175 -12.10 14.93 7.40
C CYS A 175 -11.23 16.07 7.94
N ASN A 176 -10.65 15.90 9.16
CA ASN A 176 -9.73 16.88 9.69
C ASN A 176 -8.25 16.56 9.39
N GLY A 177 -7.99 15.56 8.59
CA GLY A 177 -6.64 15.13 8.19
C GLY A 177 -6.62 14.56 6.79
N GLN A 178 -5.41 14.47 6.21
CA GLN A 178 -5.19 13.90 4.89
C GLN A 178 -5.70 12.45 4.82
N ILE A 179 -6.16 12.06 3.64
CA ILE A 179 -6.56 10.70 3.33
C ILE A 179 -5.52 10.14 2.37
N ASN A 180 -4.67 9.25 2.87
CA ASN A 180 -3.60 8.62 2.09
C ASN A 180 -4.03 7.26 1.56
N GLY A 181 -4.72 6.48 2.40
CA GLY A 181 -5.18 5.13 2.07
C GLY A 181 -6.46 5.11 1.24
N SER A 182 -6.79 3.94 0.75
CA SER A 182 -8.02 3.69 0.01
C SER A 182 -9.22 3.55 0.96
N PRO A 183 -10.42 3.98 0.57
CA PRO A 183 -11.64 3.54 1.23
C PRO A 183 -11.87 2.04 0.99
N VAL A 184 -12.65 1.39 1.86
CA VAL A 184 -13.11 0.01 1.67
C VAL A 184 -14.63 -0.08 1.76
N PHE A 185 -15.24 -1.06 1.07
CA PHE A 185 -16.69 -1.20 0.96
C PHE A 185 -17.15 -2.60 1.34
N ASP A 186 -18.21 -2.73 2.15
CA ASP A 186 -18.73 -4.00 2.65
C ASP A 186 -20.04 -4.48 1.97
N GLY A 187 -20.55 -3.73 1.01
CA GLY A 187 -21.86 -3.94 0.38
C GLY A 187 -22.92 -2.97 0.84
N SER A 188 -22.71 -2.23 1.93
CA SER A 188 -23.68 -1.27 2.50
C SER A 188 -23.03 0.05 2.93
N PHE A 189 -21.78 0.00 3.40
CA PHE A 189 -21.06 1.15 3.93
C PHE A 189 -19.67 1.25 3.34
N VAL A 190 -19.19 2.48 3.22
CA VAL A 190 -17.79 2.79 2.97
C VAL A 190 -17.08 3.07 4.28
N TYR A 191 -15.89 2.52 4.46
CA TYR A 191 -15.04 2.73 5.63
C TYR A 191 -13.76 3.44 5.22
N LEU A 192 -13.31 4.35 6.07
CA LEU A 192 -12.15 5.21 5.80
C LEU A 192 -11.35 5.47 7.07
N GLY A 193 -10.03 5.30 6.98
CA GLY A 193 -9.07 5.84 7.94
C GLY A 193 -8.45 7.13 7.42
N SER A 194 -8.11 8.07 8.29
CA SER A 194 -7.44 9.31 7.89
C SER A 194 -6.38 9.77 8.91
N CYS A 195 -5.56 10.74 8.50
CA CYS A 195 -4.50 11.30 9.34
C CYS A 195 -5.02 12.14 10.52
N ASP A 196 -6.32 12.29 10.70
CA ASP A 196 -6.91 12.84 11.94
C ASP A 196 -7.08 11.77 13.03
N GLY A 197 -6.65 10.52 12.80
CA GLY A 197 -6.74 9.43 13.75
C GLY A 197 -8.13 8.79 13.85
N LYS A 198 -9.02 9.05 12.91
CA LYS A 198 -10.37 8.51 12.94
C LYS A 198 -10.60 7.45 11.87
N LEU A 199 -11.24 6.35 12.29
CA LEU A 199 -11.90 5.40 11.41
C LEU A 199 -13.38 5.81 11.29
N ARG A 200 -13.87 5.93 10.05
CA ARG A 200 -15.25 6.35 9.78
C ARG A 200 -16.02 5.26 9.05
N LYS A 201 -17.31 5.13 9.40
CA LYS A 201 -18.32 4.34 8.69
C LYS A 201 -19.29 5.31 8.03
N ILE A 202 -19.45 5.22 6.71
CA ILE A 202 -20.16 6.19 5.87
C ILE A 202 -21.27 5.47 5.13
N ASP A 203 -22.50 5.99 5.21
CA ASP A 203 -23.64 5.48 4.46
C ASP A 203 -23.53 5.91 2.98
N ILE A 204 -23.61 4.95 2.05
CA ILE A 204 -23.38 5.21 0.63
C ILE A 204 -24.51 6.01 -0.02
N HIS A 205 -25.75 5.94 0.51
CA HIS A 205 -26.89 6.62 -0.08
C HIS A 205 -26.97 8.10 0.33
N THR A 206 -26.53 8.41 1.57
CA THR A 206 -26.60 9.78 2.12
C THR A 206 -25.27 10.51 2.08
N GLY A 207 -24.14 9.79 2.04
CA GLY A 207 -22.79 10.35 2.23
C GLY A 207 -22.51 10.76 3.69
N GLU A 208 -23.40 10.41 4.65
CA GLU A 208 -23.23 10.80 6.04
C GLU A 208 -22.33 9.83 6.81
N VAL A 209 -21.50 10.36 7.71
CA VAL A 209 -20.73 9.57 8.67
C VAL A 209 -21.68 9.08 9.76
N VAL A 210 -21.99 7.79 9.77
CA VAL A 210 -22.91 7.16 10.73
C VAL A 210 -22.22 6.67 12.00
N ARG A 211 -20.90 6.42 11.95
CA ARG A 211 -20.06 6.06 13.11
C ARG A 211 -18.65 6.58 12.92
N GLU A 212 -18.02 6.94 14.03
CA GLU A 212 -16.59 7.23 14.11
C GLU A 212 -15.98 6.48 15.29
N LEU A 213 -14.72 6.07 15.14
CA LEU A 213 -13.88 5.51 16.20
C LEU A 213 -12.55 6.25 16.21
N ASP A 214 -12.21 6.83 17.37
CA ASP A 214 -10.96 7.57 17.56
C ASP A 214 -9.80 6.65 17.95
N PHE A 215 -8.65 6.93 17.35
CA PHE A 215 -7.35 6.37 17.70
C PHE A 215 -6.44 7.50 18.17
N GLU A 216 -5.51 7.21 19.08
CA GLU A 216 -4.57 8.22 19.60
C GLU A 216 -3.55 8.73 18.59
N SER A 217 -3.44 8.04 17.43
CA SER A 217 -2.50 8.36 16.36
C SER A 217 -3.17 8.21 15.01
N TYR A 218 -2.64 8.91 14.00
CA TYR A 218 -3.22 8.88 12.65
C TYR A 218 -3.17 7.47 12.04
N ILE A 219 -4.15 7.21 11.15
CA ILE A 219 -4.25 6.00 10.33
C ILE A 219 -3.62 6.32 8.99
N PRO A 220 -2.39 5.83 8.71
CA PRO A 220 -1.62 6.27 7.54
C PRO A 220 -2.09 5.64 6.23
N GLU A 221 -2.77 4.49 6.30
CA GLU A 221 -3.07 3.66 5.14
C GLU A 221 -4.46 3.01 5.20
N THR A 222 -4.76 2.18 4.22
CA THR A 222 -6.05 1.52 4.02
C THR A 222 -6.41 0.57 5.16
N PRO A 223 -7.57 0.69 5.80
CA PRO A 223 -8.13 -0.35 6.64
C PRO A 223 -8.39 -1.62 5.82
N VAL A 224 -8.07 -2.81 6.34
CA VAL A 224 -8.32 -4.06 5.61
C VAL A 224 -9.62 -4.69 6.10
N LEU A 225 -10.61 -4.82 5.23
CA LEU A 225 -11.89 -5.49 5.53
C LEU A 225 -11.81 -6.97 5.15
N SER A 226 -11.97 -7.85 6.13
CA SER A 226 -11.97 -9.30 5.92
C SER A 226 -12.92 -10.00 6.87
N GLY A 227 -13.88 -10.77 6.34
CA GLY A 227 -14.85 -11.52 7.13
C GLY A 227 -15.71 -10.63 8.06
N GLY A 228 -16.07 -9.42 7.61
CA GLY A 228 -16.86 -8.48 8.41
C GLY A 228 -16.07 -7.78 9.53
N VAL A 229 -14.75 -7.87 9.51
CA VAL A 229 -13.87 -7.20 10.48
C VAL A 229 -12.90 -6.27 9.73
N LEU A 230 -12.77 -5.05 10.22
CA LEU A 230 -11.79 -4.07 9.77
C LEU A 230 -10.53 -4.21 10.63
N TYR A 231 -9.38 -4.35 9.98
CA TYR A 231 -8.06 -4.38 10.62
C TYR A 231 -7.34 -3.07 10.31
N ILE A 232 -6.90 -2.40 11.35
CA ILE A 232 -6.33 -1.05 11.29
C ILE A 232 -4.95 -1.06 11.93
N LEU A 233 -3.99 -0.42 11.28
CA LEU A 233 -2.71 -0.05 11.87
C LEU A 233 -2.66 1.47 12.01
N THR A 234 -2.22 1.94 13.17
CA THR A 234 -1.92 3.36 13.36
C THR A 234 -0.42 3.59 13.31
N HIS A 235 -0.01 4.77 12.88
CA HIS A 235 1.39 5.19 12.92
C HIS A 235 2.02 5.05 14.32
N GLY A 236 1.25 5.31 15.36
CA GLY A 236 1.71 5.17 16.75
C GLY A 236 1.80 3.73 17.27
N GLY A 237 1.71 2.72 16.41
CA GLY A 237 1.95 1.31 16.80
C GLY A 237 0.72 0.60 17.37
N GLU A 238 -0.48 1.03 17.07
CA GLU A 238 -1.68 0.30 17.49
C GLU A 238 -2.23 -0.57 16.35
N LEU A 239 -2.42 -1.86 16.62
CA LEU A 239 -3.21 -2.80 15.82
C LEU A 239 -4.61 -2.90 16.42
N ALA A 240 -5.64 -2.65 15.63
CA ALA A 240 -7.02 -2.84 16.05
C ALA A 240 -7.79 -3.73 15.08
N ALA A 241 -8.72 -4.52 15.63
CA ALA A 241 -9.76 -5.21 14.88
C ALA A 241 -11.12 -4.66 15.29
N VAL A 242 -11.87 -4.14 14.34
CA VAL A 242 -13.18 -3.50 14.55
C VAL A 242 -14.22 -4.25 13.75
N ARG A 243 -15.29 -4.68 14.39
CA ARG A 243 -16.41 -5.35 13.71
C ARG A 243 -17.17 -4.32 12.87
N ALA A 244 -17.33 -4.59 11.57
CA ALA A 244 -17.93 -3.66 10.63
C ALA A 244 -19.44 -3.38 10.90
N ASP A 245 -20.15 -4.35 11.46
CA ASP A 245 -21.60 -4.27 11.72
C ASP A 245 -21.93 -3.22 12.79
N ASP A 246 -21.50 -3.43 14.04
CA ASP A 246 -21.80 -2.58 15.18
C ASP A 246 -20.72 -1.50 15.44
N PHE A 247 -19.58 -1.58 14.74
CA PHE A 247 -18.44 -0.68 14.84
C PHE A 247 -17.74 -0.74 16.20
N GLU A 248 -17.78 -1.92 16.85
CA GLU A 248 -17.14 -2.18 18.14
C GLU A 248 -15.77 -2.83 17.96
N ALA A 249 -14.79 -2.40 18.75
CA ALA A 249 -13.46 -3.01 18.74
C ALA A 249 -13.50 -4.41 19.37
N LEU A 250 -13.07 -5.42 18.62
CA LEU A 250 -12.87 -6.78 19.13
C LEU A 250 -11.63 -6.85 20.01
N TYR A 251 -10.58 -6.18 19.58
CA TYR A 251 -9.35 -5.99 20.34
C TYR A 251 -8.59 -4.77 19.86
N ARG A 252 -7.72 -4.24 20.72
CA ARG A 252 -6.72 -3.21 20.42
C ARG A 252 -5.43 -3.62 21.09
N VAL A 253 -4.36 -3.73 20.31
CA VAL A 253 -3.03 -4.18 20.75
C VAL A 253 -2.03 -3.07 20.47
N LYS A 254 -1.32 -2.65 21.51
CA LYS A 254 -0.24 -1.67 21.39
C LYS A 254 1.06 -2.40 21.16
N THR A 255 1.82 -1.96 20.18
CA THR A 255 3.21 -2.34 19.92
C THR A 255 4.13 -1.16 20.16
N ASP A 256 5.44 -1.41 20.21
CA ASP A 256 6.45 -0.34 20.27
C ASP A 256 6.94 0.07 18.87
N ASP A 257 6.32 -0.48 17.82
CA ASP A 257 6.70 -0.27 16.44
C ASP A 257 5.96 0.92 15.82
N THR A 258 6.45 1.40 14.68
CA THR A 258 5.83 2.46 13.87
C THR A 258 5.42 1.88 12.54
N PHE A 259 4.17 2.13 12.11
CA PHE A 259 3.64 1.61 10.85
C PHE A 259 3.24 2.74 9.89
N PHE A 260 3.53 2.51 8.60
CA PHE A 260 3.12 3.36 7.49
C PHE A 260 2.33 2.58 6.42
N THR A 261 1.90 1.38 6.74
CA THR A 261 1.40 0.40 5.78
C THR A 261 0.13 -0.25 6.30
N SER A 262 -0.66 -0.81 5.38
CA SER A 262 -1.79 -1.68 5.74
C SER A 262 -1.30 -3.03 6.24
N PRO A 263 -2.03 -3.72 7.15
CA PRO A 263 -1.75 -5.10 7.47
C PRO A 263 -2.08 -6.01 6.29
N PHE A 264 -1.29 -7.07 6.07
CA PHE A 264 -1.74 -8.18 5.23
C PHE A 264 -2.51 -9.19 6.08
N VAL A 265 -3.68 -9.62 5.62
CA VAL A 265 -4.63 -10.42 6.41
C VAL A 265 -4.93 -11.74 5.71
N THR A 266 -4.70 -12.86 6.39
CA THR A 266 -5.15 -14.19 5.99
C THR A 266 -6.28 -14.67 6.91
N ASP A 267 -6.75 -15.90 6.76
CA ASP A 267 -7.81 -16.41 7.62
C ASP A 267 -7.39 -16.54 9.09
N SER A 268 -6.11 -16.82 9.36
CA SER A 268 -5.59 -17.04 10.71
C SER A 268 -4.59 -16.00 11.21
N PHE A 269 -3.95 -15.25 10.30
CA PHE A 269 -2.80 -14.40 10.63
C PHE A 269 -2.94 -12.97 10.12
N LEU A 270 -2.21 -12.08 10.79
CA LEU A 270 -1.96 -10.72 10.38
C LEU A 270 -0.45 -10.52 10.24
N PHE A 271 -0.03 -9.86 9.17
CA PHE A 271 1.36 -9.52 8.92
C PHE A 271 1.51 -8.01 8.90
N LEU A 272 2.35 -7.49 9.79
CA LEU A 272 2.53 -6.07 10.01
C LEU A 272 3.96 -5.69 9.65
N THR A 273 4.15 -4.86 8.65
CA THR A 273 5.49 -4.36 8.28
C THR A 273 5.79 -3.07 9.02
N ASP A 274 6.82 -3.06 9.86
CA ASP A 274 7.26 -1.87 10.58
C ASP A 274 8.06 -0.91 9.69
N SER A 275 8.39 0.25 10.23
CA SER A 275 9.16 1.30 9.54
C SER A 275 10.61 0.90 9.20
N ASN A 276 11.12 -0.20 9.76
CA ASN A 276 12.45 -0.74 9.50
C ASN A 276 12.42 -1.87 8.46
N GLY A 277 11.25 -2.21 7.93
CA GLY A 277 11.08 -3.33 6.99
C GLY A 277 11.13 -4.70 7.67
N LYS A 278 10.79 -4.78 8.94
CA LYS A 278 10.60 -6.04 9.65
C LYS A 278 9.12 -6.40 9.63
N ILE A 279 8.80 -7.67 9.41
CA ILE A 279 7.42 -8.13 9.34
C ILE A 279 7.10 -9.00 10.55
N HIS A 280 6.15 -8.52 11.34
CA HIS A 280 5.64 -9.19 12.54
C HIS A 280 4.40 -9.99 12.20
N VAL A 281 4.36 -11.24 12.67
CA VAL A 281 3.22 -12.14 12.52
C VAL A 281 2.40 -12.12 13.80
N HIS A 282 1.10 -11.84 13.65
CA HIS A 282 0.14 -11.82 14.74
C HIS A 282 -1.00 -12.81 14.47
N LYS A 283 -1.64 -13.31 15.52
CA LYS A 283 -2.90 -14.05 15.39
C LYS A 283 -4.02 -13.11 14.99
N ARG A 284 -4.78 -13.50 13.98
CA ARG A 284 -5.97 -12.72 13.57
C ARG A 284 -7.04 -12.64 14.64
N ALA A 285 -7.20 -13.71 15.45
CA ALA A 285 -8.29 -13.85 16.41
C ALA A 285 -8.23 -12.85 17.58
N ASP A 286 -7.04 -12.50 18.03
CA ASP A 286 -6.83 -11.71 19.27
C ASP A 286 -5.68 -10.68 19.16
N GLY A 287 -5.03 -10.60 18.00
CA GLY A 287 -3.89 -9.72 17.79
C GLY A 287 -2.59 -10.14 18.50
N ALA A 288 -2.53 -11.34 19.10
CA ALA A 288 -1.36 -11.78 19.84
C ALA A 288 -0.16 -11.98 18.88
N TYR A 289 1.00 -11.42 19.26
CA TYR A 289 2.26 -11.60 18.54
C TYR A 289 2.69 -13.07 18.55
N LEU A 290 3.20 -13.55 17.42
CA LEU A 290 3.68 -14.93 17.25
C LEU A 290 5.17 -15.00 16.93
N ALA A 291 5.62 -14.26 15.93
CA ALA A 291 6.98 -14.35 15.39
C ALA A 291 7.31 -13.17 14.49
N ASP A 292 8.58 -13.08 14.10
CA ASP A 292 9.02 -12.24 12.99
C ASP A 292 9.29 -13.11 11.76
N LEU A 293 9.01 -12.61 10.57
CA LEU A 293 9.43 -13.27 9.33
C LEU A 293 10.94 -13.10 9.12
N PRO A 294 11.58 -14.10 8.53
CA PRO A 294 13.01 -14.04 8.20
C PRO A 294 13.26 -13.09 7.04
N GLY A 295 14.36 -12.36 7.10
CA GLY A 295 14.82 -11.41 6.08
C GLY A 295 15.03 -10.02 6.66
N ASP A 296 15.86 -9.25 5.98
CA ASP A 296 16.17 -7.87 6.33
C ASP A 296 15.57 -6.92 5.30
N GLU A 297 15.14 -5.74 5.73
CA GLU A 297 14.56 -4.71 4.85
C GLU A 297 13.46 -5.27 3.93
N LEU A 298 12.52 -6.05 4.50
CA LEU A 298 11.39 -6.58 3.76
C LEU A 298 10.44 -5.45 3.35
N LEU A 299 9.85 -5.59 2.16
CA LEU A 299 9.02 -4.54 1.58
C LEU A 299 7.53 -4.85 1.74
N ASN A 300 6.75 -3.80 1.81
CA ASN A 300 5.29 -3.82 1.84
C ASN A 300 4.74 -3.19 0.54
N PRO A 301 3.54 -3.54 0.07
CA PRO A 301 2.63 -4.51 0.69
C PRO A 301 3.05 -5.97 0.50
N ILE A 302 2.79 -6.81 1.50
CA ILE A 302 2.71 -8.25 1.29
C ILE A 302 1.33 -8.49 0.70
N CYS A 303 1.25 -8.83 -0.56
CA CYS A 303 -0.02 -9.08 -1.25
C CYS A 303 -0.08 -10.47 -1.88
N ALA A 304 0.74 -11.39 -1.38
CA ALA A 304 0.81 -12.76 -1.87
C ALA A 304 0.97 -13.74 -0.74
N GLY A 305 0.04 -14.68 -0.63
CA GLY A 305 0.10 -15.72 0.38
C GLY A 305 -1.26 -16.11 0.96
N SER A 306 -1.21 -17.05 1.90
CA SER A 306 -2.37 -17.62 2.58
C SER A 306 -1.99 -18.10 3.98
N ASP A 307 -2.88 -18.81 4.65
CA ASP A 307 -2.60 -19.52 5.92
C ASP A 307 -1.52 -20.62 5.82
N ILE A 308 -1.12 -21.01 4.62
CA ILE A 308 -0.05 -21.99 4.39
C ILE A 308 1.33 -21.32 4.42
N GLY A 309 1.41 -20.09 3.94
CA GLY A 309 2.64 -19.32 3.90
C GLY A 309 2.50 -18.02 3.13
N VAL A 310 3.46 -17.14 3.28
CA VAL A 310 3.47 -15.82 2.63
C VAL A 310 4.77 -15.60 1.87
N TYR A 311 4.67 -14.87 0.77
CA TYR A 311 5.79 -14.43 -0.03
C TYR A 311 6.19 -13.02 0.36
N THR A 312 7.48 -12.81 0.59
CA THR A 312 8.06 -11.52 0.92
C THR A 312 9.25 -11.24 0.01
N ILE A 313 9.55 -9.99 -0.22
CA ILE A 313 10.74 -9.58 -0.95
C ILE A 313 11.54 -8.58 -0.13
N SER A 314 12.86 -8.74 -0.14
CA SER A 314 13.76 -7.76 0.45
C SER A 314 14.03 -6.62 -0.54
N ARG A 315 14.46 -5.48 -0.04
CA ARG A 315 14.89 -4.35 -0.86
C ARG A 315 15.91 -4.72 -1.92
N ARG A 316 16.78 -5.71 -1.65
CA ARG A 316 17.82 -6.20 -2.56
C ARG A 316 17.37 -7.31 -3.51
N GLY A 317 16.07 -7.56 -3.59
CA GLY A 317 15.50 -8.50 -4.57
C GLY A 317 15.54 -9.97 -4.19
N VAL A 318 15.67 -10.31 -2.91
CA VAL A 318 15.55 -11.70 -2.46
C VAL A 318 14.08 -12.01 -2.17
N LEU A 319 13.47 -12.85 -3.00
CA LEU A 319 12.10 -13.34 -2.84
C LEU A 319 12.10 -14.59 -1.94
N ILE A 320 11.34 -14.54 -0.85
CA ILE A 320 11.30 -15.56 0.19
C ILE A 320 9.86 -16.05 0.36
N LEU A 321 9.68 -17.37 0.44
CA LEU A 321 8.46 -18.00 0.98
C LEU A 321 8.69 -18.35 2.44
N SER A 322 7.85 -17.83 3.32
CA SER A 322 7.83 -18.18 4.76
C SER A 322 6.62 -19.07 5.06
N GLU A 323 6.87 -20.32 5.44
CA GLU A 323 5.83 -21.30 5.69
C GLU A 323 5.20 -21.11 7.09
N ALA A 324 3.89 -21.14 7.14
CA ALA A 324 3.14 -20.98 8.37
C ALA A 324 3.51 -22.01 9.45
N GLY A 325 3.44 -21.59 10.71
CA GLY A 325 3.75 -22.40 11.86
C GLY A 325 5.24 -22.44 12.21
N SER A 326 6.11 -22.68 11.24
CA SER A 326 7.56 -22.62 11.46
C SER A 326 8.14 -21.22 11.27
N TRP A 327 7.53 -20.44 10.39
CA TRP A 327 7.96 -19.14 9.89
C TRP A 327 9.40 -19.13 9.36
N LYS A 328 9.88 -20.31 8.94
CA LYS A 328 11.18 -20.44 8.29
C LYS A 328 11.07 -20.00 6.84
N GLY A 329 12.02 -19.16 6.42
CA GLY A 329 12.09 -18.69 5.05
C GLY A 329 12.83 -19.65 4.14
N ARG A 330 12.37 -19.70 2.88
CA ARG A 330 13.05 -20.37 1.78
C ARG A 330 13.18 -19.40 0.61
N VAL A 331 14.39 -19.20 0.11
CA VAL A 331 14.63 -18.35 -1.08
C VAL A 331 13.98 -19.00 -2.30
N ILE A 332 13.12 -18.25 -2.97
CA ILE A 332 12.37 -18.67 -4.16
C ILE A 332 13.05 -18.18 -5.43
N ALA A 333 13.43 -16.88 -5.43
CA ALA A 333 14.11 -16.23 -6.53
C ALA A 333 15.02 -15.12 -6.01
N GLU A 334 15.95 -14.67 -6.84
CA GLU A 334 16.78 -13.49 -6.61
C GLU A 334 16.75 -12.66 -7.89
N PHE A 335 16.44 -11.39 -7.76
CA PHE A 335 16.37 -10.44 -8.85
C PHE A 335 17.52 -9.42 -8.74
N PRO A 336 18.19 -9.08 -9.85
CA PRO A 336 19.34 -8.18 -9.84
C PRO A 336 18.93 -6.69 -9.86
N SER A 337 18.09 -6.28 -8.92
CA SER A 337 17.58 -4.90 -8.85
C SER A 337 17.29 -4.49 -7.39
N ASP A 338 17.12 -3.19 -7.16
CA ASP A 338 16.62 -2.65 -5.90
C ASP A 338 15.11 -2.40 -6.01
N PHE A 339 14.38 -2.69 -4.93
CA PHE A 339 12.93 -2.68 -4.89
C PHE A 339 12.40 -1.67 -3.84
N LYS A 340 11.18 -1.17 -4.07
CA LYS A 340 10.45 -0.28 -3.14
C LYS A 340 9.14 -0.85 -2.67
N SER A 341 8.56 -1.75 -3.45
CA SER A 341 7.24 -2.34 -3.21
C SER A 341 7.35 -3.83 -2.96
N GLY A 342 6.39 -4.37 -2.24
CA GLY A 342 6.29 -5.80 -1.96
C GLY A 342 5.80 -6.61 -3.15
N VAL A 343 5.45 -7.85 -2.86
CA VAL A 343 5.03 -8.86 -3.84
C VAL A 343 3.53 -8.77 -4.08
N ILE A 344 3.09 -8.87 -5.33
CA ILE A 344 1.69 -9.03 -5.69
C ILE A 344 1.47 -10.33 -6.45
N GLU A 345 0.36 -11.01 -6.18
CA GLU A 345 -0.02 -12.26 -6.86
C GLU A 345 -0.99 -11.96 -8.01
N ALA A 346 -0.67 -12.47 -9.21
CA ALA A 346 -1.50 -12.32 -10.41
C ALA A 346 -1.56 -13.64 -11.18
N GLY A 347 -2.66 -14.35 -11.03
CA GLY A 347 -2.82 -15.69 -11.63
C GLY A 347 -1.86 -16.70 -11.02
N ASP A 348 -0.92 -17.21 -11.81
CA ASP A 348 0.09 -18.20 -11.42
C ASP A 348 1.48 -17.58 -11.21
N ILE A 349 1.57 -16.25 -11.14
CA ILE A 349 2.83 -15.54 -10.94
C ILE A 349 2.80 -14.61 -9.72
N LEU A 350 3.97 -14.44 -9.14
CA LEU A 350 4.32 -13.38 -8.21
C LEU A 350 5.01 -12.28 -8.98
N ALA A 351 4.52 -11.05 -8.89
CA ALA A 351 5.09 -9.90 -9.58
C ALA A 351 5.62 -8.87 -8.59
N VAL A 352 6.72 -8.21 -8.95
CA VAL A 352 7.38 -7.21 -8.09
C VAL A 352 7.90 -6.07 -8.96
N PRO A 353 7.47 -4.83 -8.74
CA PRO A 353 8.03 -3.67 -9.42
C PRO A 353 9.31 -3.20 -8.73
N ASP A 354 10.34 -2.88 -9.51
CA ASP A 354 11.58 -2.29 -8.99
C ASP A 354 11.53 -0.75 -8.94
N GLU A 355 12.60 -0.14 -8.41
CA GLU A 355 12.73 1.32 -8.31
C GLU A 355 12.86 2.01 -9.69
N TYR A 356 13.19 1.28 -10.74
CA TYR A 356 13.55 1.82 -12.05
C TYR A 356 12.41 1.73 -13.08
N GLY A 357 11.31 1.07 -12.72
CA GLY A 357 10.15 0.88 -13.59
C GLY A 357 10.10 -0.48 -14.28
N ASN A 358 10.92 -1.43 -13.85
CA ASN A 358 10.82 -2.82 -14.32
C ASN A 358 9.84 -3.61 -13.46
N VAL A 359 9.22 -4.62 -14.03
CA VAL A 359 8.42 -5.61 -13.29
C VAL A 359 9.05 -6.98 -13.46
N PHE A 360 9.52 -7.52 -12.35
CA PHE A 360 10.02 -8.90 -12.28
C PHE A 360 8.91 -9.85 -11.89
N TRP A 361 9.07 -11.12 -12.23
CA TRP A 361 8.12 -12.16 -11.87
C TRP A 361 8.79 -13.47 -11.51
N ALA A 362 8.10 -14.25 -10.71
CA ALA A 362 8.41 -15.67 -10.46
C ALA A 362 7.11 -16.47 -10.51
N LYS A 363 7.17 -17.70 -11.01
CA LYS A 363 6.03 -18.62 -10.98
C LYS A 363 5.90 -19.23 -9.59
N HIS A 364 4.70 -19.39 -9.05
CA HIS A 364 4.46 -20.02 -7.75
C HIS A 364 3.65 -21.31 -7.84
#